data_54f0ccd83f04bed5c897e3bfe023fb20
#
_entry.id   54f0ccd83f04bed5c897e3bfe023fb20
#
_cell.length_a   1.000
_cell.length_b   1.000
_cell.length_c   1.000
_cell.angle_alpha   90.00
_cell.angle_beta   90.00
_cell.angle_gamma   90.00
#
_symmetry.space_group_name_H-M   'P 1'
#
loop_
_entity.id
_entity.type
_entity.pdbx_description
1 polymer ?
#
loop_
_entity_poly.entity_id
_entity_poly.type
_entity_poly.pdbx_seq_one_letter_code
_entity_poly.pdbx_strand_id
1 'polypeptide(L)'
;MKIRLIATSLLISATCFAQVRREVNINKWQFSRDNTEWQQVTVPHDWAISGPFDKKWDLQIVAITQNGEKEKTEKSGRSGALPWIGEGFYKTTFTVPSGYSRAMLKFDGAMSEPTVYINGHKAGYWAYGYNAFRVDATPFINKDGKINTIEVQLKNVEESSRWYPGGGIYRPVTLIMTGDTNIDRWGTYIRTNNISNGN
;
A
#
# COMPACT_ATOMS: atom_id res chain seq x y z
N MET A 1 57.93 -45.79 -21.45
CA MET A 1 56.77 -45.71 -20.55
C MET A 1 56.21 -44.28 -20.60
N LYS A 2 55.11 -44.05 -21.33
CA LYS A 2 54.53 -42.71 -21.54
C LYS A 2 53.42 -42.51 -20.54
N ILE A 3 53.60 -41.61 -19.56
CA ILE A 3 52.59 -41.22 -18.61
C ILE A 3 51.70 -40.22 -19.26
N ARG A 4 50.41 -40.58 -19.49
CA ARG A 4 49.35 -39.65 -19.91
C ARG A 4 48.79 -38.96 -18.68
N LEU A 5 49.02 -37.65 -18.55
CA LEU A 5 48.32 -36.80 -17.61
C LEU A 5 46.88 -36.60 -18.12
N ILE A 6 45.91 -37.09 -17.37
CA ILE A 6 44.50 -36.80 -17.58
C ILE A 6 44.20 -35.54 -16.76
N ALA A 7 44.04 -34.41 -17.43
CA ALA A 7 43.55 -33.18 -16.78
C ALA A 7 42.05 -33.26 -16.63
N THR A 8 41.62 -33.51 -15.41
CA THR A 8 40.17 -33.44 -15.04
C THR A 8 39.80 -31.98 -14.84
N SER A 9 39.17 -31.34 -15.83
CA SER A 9 38.61 -30.01 -15.66
C SER A 9 37.38 -30.07 -14.81
N LEU A 10 37.46 -29.57 -13.60
CA LEU A 10 36.33 -29.37 -12.69
C LEU A 10 35.50 -28.19 -13.22
N LEU A 11 34.40 -28.47 -13.90
CA LEU A 11 33.39 -27.45 -14.23
C LEU A 11 32.65 -27.06 -12.93
N ILE A 12 33.06 -25.98 -12.32
CA ILE A 12 32.30 -25.36 -11.25
C ILE A 12 31.13 -24.62 -11.93
N SER A 13 29.98 -25.26 -12.01
CA SER A 13 28.73 -24.58 -12.36
C SER A 13 28.37 -23.64 -11.23
N ALA A 14 28.69 -22.35 -11.35
CA ALA A 14 28.16 -21.33 -10.49
C ALA A 14 26.66 -21.24 -10.77
N THR A 15 25.85 -21.94 -9.95
CA THR A 15 24.40 -21.73 -9.94
C THR A 15 24.15 -20.33 -9.42
N CYS A 16 23.98 -19.39 -10.32
CA CYS A 16 23.55 -18.04 -10.00
C CYS A 16 22.06 -18.18 -9.59
N PHE A 17 21.81 -18.27 -8.29
CA PHE A 17 20.44 -18.15 -7.77
C PHE A 17 20.03 -16.68 -7.92
N ALA A 18 19.50 -16.34 -9.09
CA ALA A 18 18.80 -15.09 -9.26
C ALA A 18 17.62 -15.11 -8.29
N GLN A 19 17.68 -14.27 -7.28
CA GLN A 19 16.65 -14.19 -6.26
C GLN A 19 15.39 -13.62 -6.90
N VAL A 20 14.41 -14.49 -7.10
CA VAL A 20 13.17 -14.16 -7.77
C VAL A 20 12.38 -13.18 -6.90
N ARG A 21 11.92 -12.11 -7.48
CA ARG A 21 10.92 -11.21 -6.88
C ARG A 21 9.74 -12.04 -6.36
N ARG A 22 9.37 -11.83 -5.12
CA ARG A 22 8.22 -12.48 -4.48
C ARG A 22 7.20 -11.43 -4.06
N GLU A 23 5.94 -11.68 -4.38
CA GLU A 23 4.82 -10.84 -3.99
C GLU A 23 3.86 -11.65 -3.12
N VAL A 24 3.43 -11.05 -2.02
CA VAL A 24 2.51 -11.68 -1.06
C VAL A 24 1.44 -10.67 -0.67
N ASN A 25 0.17 -11.04 -0.82
CA ASN A 25 -0.92 -10.20 -0.35
C ASN A 25 -1.03 -10.28 1.18
N ILE A 26 -1.15 -9.12 1.81
CA ILE A 26 -1.36 -9.00 3.26
C ILE A 26 -2.85 -8.72 3.48
N ASN A 27 -3.62 -9.78 3.77
CA ASN A 27 -5.08 -9.69 3.85
C ASN A 27 -5.62 -9.62 5.28
N LYS A 28 -4.90 -10.15 6.27
CA LYS A 28 -5.36 -10.21 7.67
C LYS A 28 -4.85 -9.00 8.43
N TRP A 29 -5.77 -8.19 8.91
CA TRP A 29 -5.49 -6.96 9.63
C TRP A 29 -6.33 -6.84 10.89
N GLN A 30 -5.93 -5.97 11.78
CA GLN A 30 -6.77 -5.44 12.83
C GLN A 30 -7.12 -3.99 12.48
N PHE A 31 -8.34 -3.60 12.75
CA PHE A 31 -8.86 -2.26 12.55
C PHE A 31 -9.38 -1.68 13.85
N SER A 32 -9.18 -0.39 14.06
CA SER A 32 -9.71 0.37 15.18
C SER A 32 -10.12 1.77 14.73
N ARG A 33 -11.15 2.37 15.36
CA ARG A 33 -11.54 3.77 15.16
C ARG A 33 -10.93 4.72 16.18
N ASP A 34 -10.46 4.20 17.29
CA ASP A 34 -9.99 4.98 18.44
C ASP A 34 -8.57 4.59 18.88
N ASN A 35 -7.95 3.65 18.16
CA ASN A 35 -6.64 3.07 18.48
C ASN A 35 -6.60 2.28 19.81
N THR A 36 -7.77 1.94 20.37
CA THR A 36 -7.88 1.20 21.63
C THR A 36 -8.61 -0.12 21.45
N GLU A 37 -9.80 -0.10 20.83
CA GLU A 37 -10.60 -1.28 20.57
C GLU A 37 -10.33 -1.81 19.15
N TRP A 38 -9.81 -3.04 19.08
CA TRP A 38 -9.36 -3.66 17.84
C TRP A 38 -10.24 -4.82 17.42
N GLN A 39 -10.64 -4.83 16.14
CA GLN A 39 -11.36 -5.94 15.53
C GLN A 39 -10.56 -6.54 14.37
N GLN A 40 -10.71 -7.85 14.15
CA GLN A 40 -10.12 -8.53 13.00
C GLN A 40 -10.89 -8.18 11.73
N VAL A 41 -10.15 -7.80 10.70
CA VAL A 41 -10.71 -7.48 9.38
C VAL A 41 -9.89 -8.13 8.26
N THR A 42 -10.55 -8.30 7.12
CA THR A 42 -9.87 -8.72 5.88
C THR A 42 -9.75 -7.53 4.94
N VAL A 43 -8.55 -7.21 4.52
CA VAL A 43 -8.30 -6.18 3.49
C VAL A 43 -8.44 -6.84 2.10
N PRO A 44 -9.18 -6.25 1.15
CA PRO A 44 -9.82 -4.91 1.15
C PRO A 44 -10.90 -4.73 2.22
N HIS A 45 -10.87 -3.59 2.92
CA HIS A 45 -11.80 -3.25 3.98
C HIS A 45 -12.22 -1.78 3.87
N ASP A 46 -13.52 -1.55 3.72
CA ASP A 46 -14.15 -0.23 3.82
C ASP A 46 -14.94 -0.19 5.13
N TRP A 47 -14.55 0.68 6.05
CA TRP A 47 -15.23 0.78 7.34
C TRP A 47 -16.64 1.38 7.26
N ALA A 48 -16.97 1.98 6.13
CA ALA A 48 -18.27 2.61 5.91
C ALA A 48 -19.41 1.59 5.75
N ILE A 49 -19.11 0.42 5.20
CA ILE A 49 -20.12 -0.57 4.83
C ILE A 49 -20.90 -1.09 6.04
N SER A 50 -20.26 -1.19 7.20
CA SER A 50 -20.84 -1.74 8.42
C SER A 50 -21.40 -0.71 9.39
N GLY A 51 -21.36 0.59 9.03
CA GLY A 51 -21.75 1.68 9.91
C GLY A 51 -20.69 2.04 10.97
N PRO A 52 -21.05 2.83 11.98
CA PRO A 52 -22.38 3.37 12.25
C PRO A 52 -22.85 4.37 11.21
N PHE A 53 -24.16 4.41 11.00
CA PHE A 53 -24.81 5.36 10.11
C PHE A 53 -25.52 6.43 10.93
N ASP A 54 -25.23 7.72 10.66
CA ASP A 54 -25.81 8.84 11.37
C ASP A 54 -25.96 10.04 10.43
N LYS A 55 -27.10 10.74 10.52
CA LYS A 55 -27.34 11.95 9.73
C LYS A 55 -26.31 13.04 9.97
N LYS A 56 -25.68 13.08 11.15
CA LYS A 56 -24.63 14.06 11.46
C LYS A 56 -23.42 13.95 10.51
N TRP A 57 -23.19 12.79 9.90
CA TRP A 57 -22.10 12.61 8.92
C TRP A 57 -22.43 13.16 7.54
N ASP A 58 -23.71 13.34 7.22
CA ASP A 58 -24.19 13.91 5.97
C ASP A 58 -24.19 15.46 5.96
N LEU A 59 -24.06 16.07 7.13
CA LEU A 59 -24.12 17.52 7.32
C LEU A 59 -22.82 18.22 6.95
N GLN A 60 -22.12 17.76 5.93
CA GLN A 60 -20.94 18.51 5.45
C GLN A 60 -21.36 19.82 4.79
N ILE A 61 -21.01 20.88 5.47
CA ILE A 61 -21.19 22.26 4.96
C ILE A 61 -20.06 22.52 3.97
N VAL A 62 -20.28 22.17 2.72
CA VAL A 62 -19.37 22.61 1.65
C VAL A 62 -19.74 24.03 1.29
N ALA A 63 -18.89 24.99 1.67
CA ALA A 63 -19.00 26.35 1.17
C ALA A 63 -18.68 26.35 -0.33
N ILE A 64 -19.69 26.22 -1.16
CA ILE A 64 -19.53 26.40 -2.60
C ILE A 64 -19.75 27.89 -2.87
N THR A 65 -18.67 28.63 -2.98
CA THR A 65 -18.71 29.97 -3.56
C THR A 65 -18.81 29.82 -5.08
N GLN A 66 -19.94 29.31 -5.55
CA GLN A 66 -20.24 29.22 -6.96
C GLN A 66 -21.39 30.20 -7.26
N ASN A 67 -21.25 31.05 -8.26
CA ASN A 67 -22.26 32.04 -8.69
C ASN A 67 -22.56 33.11 -7.63
N GLY A 68 -21.65 33.50 -6.79
CA GLY A 68 -21.84 34.56 -5.79
C GLY A 68 -22.61 34.15 -4.54
N GLU A 69 -22.87 32.87 -4.34
CA GLU A 69 -23.42 32.32 -3.09
C GLU A 69 -22.38 32.47 -1.96
N LYS A 70 -22.78 33.13 -0.90
CA LYS A 70 -21.89 33.42 0.25
C LYS A 70 -22.21 32.57 1.47
N GLU A 71 -23.27 31.77 1.43
CA GLU A 71 -23.76 31.04 2.57
C GLU A 71 -23.53 29.55 2.43
N LYS A 72 -23.03 28.95 3.50
CA LYS A 72 -22.96 27.50 3.68
C LYS A 72 -24.39 26.96 3.77
N THR A 73 -24.79 26.05 2.92
CA THR A 73 -26.11 25.40 3.04
C THR A 73 -25.94 24.00 3.62
N GLU A 74 -26.71 23.65 4.64
CA GLU A 74 -26.76 22.32 5.24
C GLU A 74 -27.15 21.20 4.26
N LYS A 75 -27.60 21.58 3.06
CA LYS A 75 -28.09 20.67 2.02
C LYS A 75 -27.04 20.29 0.97
N SER A 76 -25.84 20.83 1.04
CA SER A 76 -24.77 20.55 0.09
C SER A 76 -23.84 19.42 0.56
N GLY A 77 -24.31 18.61 1.50
CA GLY A 77 -23.57 17.50 2.08
C GLY A 77 -23.23 16.39 1.09
N ARG A 78 -22.66 15.34 1.57
CA ARG A 78 -22.22 14.16 0.81
C ARG A 78 -23.40 13.31 0.31
N SER A 79 -24.46 13.93 -0.18
CA SER A 79 -25.58 13.30 -0.88
C SER A 79 -26.09 11.99 -0.22
N GLY A 80 -26.52 12.05 1.05
CA GLY A 80 -27.00 10.87 1.79
C GLY A 80 -25.88 9.98 2.35
N ALA A 81 -24.66 10.46 2.41
CA ALA A 81 -23.55 9.72 3.00
C ALA A 81 -23.66 9.72 4.53
N LEU A 82 -24.34 8.72 5.05
CA LEU A 82 -24.52 8.51 6.49
C LEU A 82 -23.39 7.75 7.19
N PRO A 83 -22.38 7.15 6.49
CA PRO A 83 -21.32 6.40 7.14
C PRO A 83 -20.38 7.28 7.96
N TRP A 84 -19.77 6.68 8.98
CA TRP A 84 -18.84 7.34 9.89
C TRP A 84 -17.64 7.97 9.16
N ILE A 85 -17.30 9.18 9.57
CA ILE A 85 -16.15 9.96 9.15
C ILE A 85 -15.21 10.13 10.32
N GLY A 86 -13.92 10.03 10.10
CA GLY A 86 -12.91 10.19 11.15
C GLY A 86 -11.59 9.52 10.83
N GLU A 87 -10.79 9.29 11.86
CA GLU A 87 -9.51 8.59 11.75
C GLU A 87 -9.71 7.08 11.92
N GLY A 88 -9.01 6.29 11.12
CA GLY A 88 -9.01 4.84 11.24
C GLY A 88 -7.60 4.30 11.34
N PHE A 89 -7.42 3.30 12.18
CA PHE A 89 -6.13 2.69 12.48
C PHE A 89 -6.14 1.23 12.05
N TYR A 90 -5.10 0.81 11.35
CA TYR A 90 -4.90 -0.57 10.93
C TYR A 90 -3.56 -1.06 11.45
N LYS A 91 -3.48 -2.33 11.84
CA LYS A 91 -2.22 -2.98 12.15
C LYS A 91 -2.19 -4.42 11.71
N THR A 92 -1.02 -4.89 11.32
CA THR A 92 -0.75 -6.28 10.97
C THR A 92 0.72 -6.59 11.13
N THR A 93 1.11 -7.84 10.83
CA THR A 93 2.49 -8.27 10.85
C THR A 93 2.87 -8.96 9.55
N PHE A 94 4.16 -8.95 9.24
CA PHE A 94 4.73 -9.67 8.11
C PHE A 94 6.15 -10.16 8.45
N THR A 95 6.68 -11.04 7.62
CA THR A 95 8.07 -11.50 7.71
C THR A 95 8.75 -11.36 6.35
N VAL A 96 10.06 -11.11 6.39
CA VAL A 96 10.93 -11.15 5.21
C VAL A 96 11.87 -12.34 5.37
N PRO A 97 11.66 -13.43 4.63
CA PRO A 97 12.51 -14.62 4.71
C PRO A 97 13.98 -14.32 4.37
N SER A 98 14.87 -15.18 4.84
CA SER A 98 16.28 -15.16 4.42
C SER A 98 16.39 -15.18 2.90
N GLY A 99 17.38 -14.46 2.39
CA GLY A 99 17.58 -14.35 0.96
C GLY A 99 16.90 -13.16 0.30
N TYR A 100 16.01 -12.43 0.97
CA TYR A 100 15.47 -11.14 0.52
C TYR A 100 16.09 -10.03 1.35
N SER A 101 16.62 -9.01 0.69
CA SER A 101 17.26 -7.86 1.33
C SER A 101 16.41 -6.59 1.30
N ARG A 102 15.43 -6.54 0.39
CA ARG A 102 14.53 -5.42 0.19
C ARG A 102 13.07 -5.82 0.38
N ALA A 103 12.29 -4.92 0.95
CA ALA A 103 10.86 -5.06 1.13
C ALA A 103 10.14 -3.75 0.76
N MET A 104 9.16 -3.85 -0.09
CA MET A 104 8.31 -2.75 -0.54
C MET A 104 6.86 -3.09 -0.24
N LEU A 105 6.14 -2.21 0.43
CA LEU A 105 4.70 -2.31 0.57
C LEU A 105 4.02 -1.53 -0.56
N LYS A 106 3.13 -2.19 -1.29
CA LYS A 106 2.29 -1.60 -2.31
C LYS A 106 0.85 -1.56 -1.80
N PHE A 107 0.29 -0.39 -1.71
CA PHE A 107 -1.13 -0.16 -1.46
C PHE A 107 -1.80 0.19 -2.79
N ASP A 108 -2.81 -0.55 -3.20
CA ASP A 108 -3.55 -0.24 -4.43
C ASP A 108 -4.57 0.88 -4.22
N GLY A 109 -4.87 1.23 -2.98
CA GLY A 109 -5.67 2.38 -2.58
C GLY A 109 -6.00 2.34 -1.10
N ALA A 110 -5.94 3.50 -0.45
CA ALA A 110 -6.32 3.70 0.95
C ALA A 110 -6.90 5.11 1.13
N MET A 111 -8.09 5.22 1.70
CA MET A 111 -8.86 6.46 1.78
C MET A 111 -8.96 6.92 3.24
N SER A 112 -8.35 8.04 3.51
CA SER A 112 -7.38 8.86 2.77
C SER A 112 -6.22 9.25 3.67
N GLU A 113 -5.25 9.94 3.12
CA GLU A 113 -4.07 10.43 3.84
C GLU A 113 -3.34 9.35 4.67
N PRO A 114 -3.09 8.14 4.12
CA PRO A 114 -2.40 7.10 4.86
C PRO A 114 -1.02 7.55 5.31
N THR A 115 -0.77 7.44 6.61
CA THR A 115 0.56 7.45 7.19
C THR A 115 0.92 6.02 7.59
N VAL A 116 2.02 5.51 7.07
CA VAL A 116 2.45 4.12 7.27
C VAL A 116 3.67 4.08 8.18
N TYR A 117 3.61 3.22 9.20
CA TYR A 117 4.70 2.96 10.12
C TYR A 117 5.13 1.50 10.00
N ILE A 118 6.43 1.26 10.06
CA ILE A 118 7.05 -0.07 10.10
C ILE A 118 7.87 -0.16 11.37
N ASN A 119 7.59 -1.14 12.22
CA ASN A 119 8.27 -1.32 13.51
C ASN A 119 8.33 -0.01 14.34
N GLY A 120 7.24 0.78 14.33
CA GLY A 120 7.13 2.07 15.02
C GLY A 120 7.78 3.27 14.32
N HIS A 121 8.49 3.06 13.20
CA HIS A 121 9.11 4.13 12.43
C HIS A 121 8.21 4.60 11.29
N LYS A 122 8.03 5.91 11.12
CA LYS A 122 7.29 6.47 9.99
C LYS A 122 8.04 6.15 8.69
N ALA A 123 7.46 5.27 7.88
CA ALA A 123 8.05 4.80 6.63
C ALA A 123 7.50 5.53 5.40
N GLY A 124 6.27 6.07 5.46
CA GLY A 124 5.70 6.78 4.33
C GLY A 124 4.40 7.51 4.64
N TYR A 125 4.01 8.35 3.69
CA TYR A 125 2.75 9.10 3.66
C TYR A 125 2.29 9.25 2.21
N TRP A 126 0.98 9.24 2.00
CA TRP A 126 0.39 9.50 0.69
C TRP A 126 -0.88 10.34 0.83
N ALA A 127 -1.00 11.44 0.08
CA ALA A 127 -2.10 12.37 0.29
C ALA A 127 -3.41 11.93 -0.39
N TYR A 128 -3.34 11.24 -1.54
CA TYR A 128 -4.49 11.01 -2.40
C TYR A 128 -5.02 9.58 -2.31
N GLY A 129 -6.30 9.44 -1.93
CA GLY A 129 -6.89 8.14 -1.62
C GLY A 129 -7.16 7.21 -2.79
N TYR A 130 -7.23 7.72 -4.04
CA TYR A 130 -7.62 6.92 -5.21
C TYR A 130 -6.46 6.29 -5.97
N ASN A 131 -5.23 6.72 -5.74
CA ASN A 131 -4.05 6.19 -6.42
C ASN A 131 -3.39 5.05 -5.64
N ALA A 132 -2.77 4.15 -6.39
CA ALA A 132 -1.82 3.22 -5.80
C ALA A 132 -0.53 3.96 -5.40
N PHE A 133 0.01 3.60 -4.22
CA PHE A 133 1.28 4.12 -3.73
C PHE A 133 2.15 3.01 -3.16
N ARG A 134 3.41 3.33 -2.91
CA ARG A 134 4.38 2.40 -2.36
C ARG A 134 5.15 3.01 -1.22
N VAL A 135 5.52 2.17 -0.27
CA VAL A 135 6.32 2.53 0.89
C VAL A 135 7.53 1.59 0.93
N ASP A 136 8.73 2.16 0.91
CA ASP A 136 9.96 1.39 1.09
C ASP A 136 10.09 1.01 2.57
N ALA A 137 9.87 -0.26 2.86
CA ALA A 137 10.02 -0.82 4.20
C ALA A 137 11.46 -1.24 4.50
N THR A 138 12.33 -1.32 3.50
CA THR A 138 13.70 -1.85 3.59
C THR A 138 14.52 -1.25 4.74
N PRO A 139 14.50 0.06 5.00
CA PRO A 139 15.29 0.65 6.09
C PRO A 139 14.83 0.26 7.50
N PHE A 140 13.60 -0.25 7.63
CA PHE A 140 12.93 -0.43 8.91
C PHE A 140 12.67 -1.91 9.27
N ILE A 141 12.94 -2.85 8.35
CA ILE A 141 12.61 -4.26 8.55
C ILE A 141 13.63 -5.01 9.41
N ASN A 142 13.11 -5.90 10.24
CA ASN A 142 13.85 -7.03 10.79
C ASN A 142 13.90 -8.13 9.74
N LYS A 143 15.09 -8.56 9.34
CA LYS A 143 15.32 -9.59 8.31
C LYS A 143 15.26 -11.01 8.88
N ASP A 144 15.55 -11.99 8.04
CA ASP A 144 15.75 -13.40 8.39
C ASP A 144 14.55 -14.06 9.08
N GLY A 145 13.36 -13.77 8.56
CA GLY A 145 12.11 -14.36 9.04
C GLY A 145 11.59 -13.78 10.35
N LYS A 146 12.25 -12.76 10.89
CA LYS A 146 11.76 -12.06 12.08
C LYS A 146 10.46 -11.31 11.79
N ILE A 147 9.63 -11.19 12.82
CA ILE A 147 8.35 -10.48 12.72
C ILE A 147 8.62 -8.98 12.59
N ASN A 148 7.87 -8.37 11.68
CA ASN A 148 7.75 -6.92 11.49
C ASN A 148 6.31 -6.50 11.69
N THR A 149 6.08 -5.31 12.21
CA THR A 149 4.76 -4.70 12.34
C THR A 149 4.54 -3.66 11.25
N ILE A 150 3.30 -3.59 10.77
CA ILE A 150 2.81 -2.49 9.94
C ILE A 150 1.68 -1.82 10.72
N GLU A 151 1.74 -0.51 10.82
CA GLU A 151 0.64 0.31 11.32
C GLU A 151 0.31 1.36 10.27
N VAL A 152 -0.98 1.58 10.01
CA VAL A 152 -1.47 2.56 9.05
C VAL A 152 -2.53 3.40 9.72
N GLN A 153 -2.29 4.70 9.75
CA GLN A 153 -3.27 5.69 10.17
C GLN A 153 -3.88 6.34 8.93
N LEU A 154 -5.20 6.36 8.86
CA LEU A 154 -5.97 6.97 7.78
C LEU A 154 -6.82 8.10 8.33
N LYS A 155 -7.00 9.14 7.51
CA LYS A 155 -7.85 10.27 7.85
C LYS A 155 -8.90 10.45 6.76
N ASN A 156 -10.14 10.16 7.09
CA ASN A 156 -11.29 10.57 6.27
C ASN A 156 -11.86 11.85 6.88
N VAL A 157 -11.41 12.97 6.33
CA VAL A 157 -11.72 14.29 6.89
C VAL A 157 -13.04 14.83 6.37
N GLU A 158 -13.71 15.63 7.19
CA GLU A 158 -14.89 16.39 6.82
C GLU A 158 -14.56 17.41 5.72
N GLU A 159 -15.59 17.83 5.00
CA GLU A 159 -15.50 18.86 3.95
C GLU A 159 -14.50 18.58 2.82
N SER A 160 -14.08 17.32 2.66
CA SER A 160 -13.06 16.93 1.69
C SER A 160 -13.61 16.63 0.29
N SER A 161 -14.91 16.32 0.16
CA SER A 161 -15.57 16.06 -1.12
C SER A 161 -17.08 16.22 -1.03
N ARG A 162 -17.75 16.35 -2.19
CA ARG A 162 -19.22 16.42 -2.28
C ARG A 162 -19.92 15.07 -2.12
N TRP A 163 -19.19 13.97 -2.19
CA TRP A 163 -19.69 12.62 -2.05
C TRP A 163 -18.93 11.91 -0.95
N TYR A 164 -19.47 10.82 -0.45
CA TYR A 164 -18.74 9.93 0.45
C TYR A 164 -17.69 9.14 -0.34
N PRO A 165 -16.39 9.33 -0.10
CA PRO A 165 -15.35 8.72 -0.92
C PRO A 165 -15.01 7.28 -0.52
N GLY A 166 -15.66 6.72 0.48
CA GLY A 166 -15.25 5.50 1.16
C GLY A 166 -14.30 5.79 2.34
N GLY A 167 -13.87 4.75 3.04
CA GLY A 167 -12.92 4.86 4.14
C GLY A 167 -12.22 3.55 4.39
N GLY A 168 -10.91 3.60 4.64
CA GLY A 168 -10.15 2.42 4.96
C GLY A 168 -9.14 2.00 3.88
N ILE A 169 -8.54 0.85 4.12
CA ILE A 169 -7.68 0.19 3.11
C ILE A 169 -8.61 -0.61 2.19
N TYR A 170 -9.25 0.09 1.26
CA TYR A 170 -10.34 -0.44 0.42
C TYR A 170 -9.85 -1.22 -0.81
N ARG A 171 -8.53 -1.32 -1.02
CA ARG A 171 -7.89 -2.11 -2.07
C ARG A 171 -6.76 -2.97 -1.51
N PRO A 172 -6.26 -3.97 -2.26
CA PRO A 172 -5.22 -4.88 -1.79
C PRO A 172 -3.95 -4.17 -1.31
N VAL A 173 -3.30 -4.81 -0.33
CA VAL A 173 -1.94 -4.49 0.11
C VAL A 173 -1.03 -5.66 -0.24
N THR A 174 0.06 -5.39 -0.94
CA THR A 174 1.02 -6.39 -1.38
C THR A 174 2.40 -6.09 -0.81
N LEU A 175 3.00 -7.08 -0.17
CA LEU A 175 4.42 -7.08 0.17
C LEU A 175 5.22 -7.60 -1.02
N ILE A 176 6.15 -6.80 -1.51
CA ILE A 176 7.05 -7.13 -2.61
C ILE A 176 8.45 -7.28 -2.02
N MET A 177 9.02 -8.45 -2.14
CA MET A 177 10.36 -8.76 -1.64
C MET A 177 11.30 -9.05 -2.80
N THR A 178 12.52 -8.50 -2.74
CA THR A 178 13.57 -8.70 -3.75
C THR A 178 14.94 -8.82 -3.08
N GLY A 179 15.91 -9.33 -3.83
CA GLY A 179 17.32 -9.21 -3.48
C GLY A 179 17.87 -7.81 -3.78
N ASP A 180 19.16 -7.61 -3.50
CA ASP A 180 19.85 -6.33 -3.77
C ASP A 180 19.89 -5.99 -5.25
N THR A 181 20.06 -7.01 -6.10
CA THR A 181 20.03 -6.87 -7.55
C THR A 181 18.62 -7.17 -8.06
N ASN A 182 17.94 -6.16 -8.54
CA ASN A 182 16.60 -6.30 -9.13
C ASN A 182 16.35 -5.19 -10.15
N ILE A 183 15.38 -5.41 -11.02
CA ILE A 183 14.87 -4.35 -11.91
C ILE A 183 13.92 -3.50 -11.09
N ASP A 184 14.22 -2.23 -10.96
CA ASP A 184 13.39 -1.28 -10.22
C ASP A 184 12.05 -1.03 -10.93
N ARG A 185 11.12 -0.43 -10.21
CA ARG A 185 9.84 0.00 -10.77
C ARG A 185 10.11 0.99 -11.90
N TRP A 186 9.49 0.76 -13.06
CA TRP A 186 9.71 1.55 -14.28
C TRP A 186 11.15 1.53 -14.78
N GLY A 187 11.97 0.58 -14.29
CA GLY A 187 13.37 0.43 -14.68
C GLY A 187 13.58 -0.13 -16.09
N THR A 188 12.51 -0.56 -16.78
CA THR A 188 12.58 -1.02 -18.15
C THR A 188 12.17 0.10 -19.10
N TYR A 189 13.07 0.49 -19.98
CA TYR A 189 12.81 1.43 -21.06
C TYR A 189 12.87 0.71 -22.42
N ILE A 190 11.76 0.73 -23.15
CA ILE A 190 11.67 0.10 -24.48
C ILE A 190 11.64 1.21 -25.51
N ARG A 191 12.57 1.14 -26.48
CA ARG A 191 12.66 2.08 -27.60
C ARG A 191 12.65 1.33 -28.91
N THR A 192 11.77 1.73 -29.80
CA THR A 192 11.76 1.27 -31.21
C THR A 192 12.50 2.31 -32.07
N ASN A 193 13.65 1.95 -32.57
CA ASN A 193 14.49 2.90 -33.32
C ASN A 193 14.09 3.05 -34.78
N ASN A 194 13.62 2.00 -35.42
CA ASN A 194 13.25 2.02 -36.84
C ASN A 194 11.89 1.34 -37.01
N ILE A 195 10.88 2.12 -37.32
CA ILE A 195 9.59 1.61 -37.77
C ILE A 195 9.61 1.71 -39.27
N SER A 196 9.93 0.63 -39.99
CA SER A 196 9.70 0.55 -41.43
C SER A 196 8.21 0.24 -41.62
N ASN A 197 7.55 1.03 -42.46
CA ASN A 197 6.22 0.64 -42.95
C ASN A 197 6.43 -0.67 -43.70
N GLY A 198 5.95 -1.78 -43.13
CA GLY A 198 6.06 -3.09 -43.75
C GLY A 198 5.39 -3.07 -45.12
N ASN A 199 6.16 -3.41 -46.15
CA ASN A 199 5.65 -3.91 -47.43
C ASN A 199 5.43 -5.39 -47.29
#